data_076b74d1ef48693091a11b27cc1922d4
#
_entry.id   076b74d1ef48693091a11b27cc1922d4
#
_cell.length_a   1.000
_cell.length_b   1.000
_cell.length_c   1.000
_cell.angle_alpha   90.00
_cell.angle_beta   90.00
_cell.angle_gamma   90.00
#
_symmetry.space_group_name_H-M   'P 1'
#
loop_
_entity.id
_entity.type
_entity.pdbx_description
1 polymer ?
#
loop_
_entity_poly.entity_id
_entity_poly.type
_entity_poly.pdbx_seq_one_letter_code
_entity_poly.pdbx_strand_id
1 'polypeptide(L)'
;MPKAALHNLGCKVNAYETEAMKQQLAERGYEIVPFDQKADVYIINTCSVTNIADRKSRQMLHRAKKLNPEAVVAAAGCYVQVASDALKEDNSVDIIIGNNNKARLADILEEYMRDRQGNEEGYVLDIARAQEYEELHVSRLGEHTRAFIKVQDGCNQFCSYCIIPYARGRVRSRKPEDVVAEVEGLVARGYREVVLTGIHLSSYGTEHMEGSPVKGGDWDSGPLWDLIERIHRVEGLKRIRLGSLEPRIITEEFAGKLAGLPEFCPHFHLSLQSGCDATLKRMNRHYTTEDYLRRCGILRETFDHPAITTDVIAGFPGETEEEFESTRRFLETVRFYEMHVFKYSKRQGTKAAVMKDQVSEQVKARRSDVLLELERTMSREYRERFVGSRILVLFEEETEIGGKWYMIGHTPQYVRAALPLEDGMDREELAGRIMELSASGLLNDEILKVEFS
;
A
#
# COMPACT_ATOMS: atom_id res chain seq x y z
N MET A 1 -21.74 20.75 15.82
CA MET A 1 -21.27 19.38 15.63
C MET A 1 -19.81 19.36 16.02
N PRO A 2 -19.34 18.36 16.77
CA PRO A 2 -17.93 18.24 17.07
C PRO A 2 -17.15 17.97 15.79
N LYS A 3 -15.93 18.53 15.71
CA LYS A 3 -15.05 18.39 14.55
C LYS A 3 -14.00 17.33 14.78
N ALA A 4 -13.80 16.46 13.80
CA ALA A 4 -12.76 15.45 13.80
C ALA A 4 -11.83 15.60 12.60
N ALA A 5 -10.53 15.53 12.82
CA ALA A 5 -9.51 15.55 11.78
C ALA A 5 -8.67 14.28 11.85
N LEU A 6 -8.51 13.61 10.72
CA LEU A 6 -7.74 12.37 10.63
C LEU A 6 -6.51 12.55 9.75
N HIS A 7 -5.42 11.91 10.12
CA HIS A 7 -4.19 11.87 9.33
C HIS A 7 -3.71 10.45 9.11
N ASN A 8 -3.48 10.09 7.85
CA ASN A 8 -2.95 8.80 7.46
C ASN A 8 -1.44 8.85 7.26
N LEU A 9 -0.74 7.91 7.87
CA LEU A 9 0.67 7.65 7.61
C LEU A 9 0.85 6.19 7.16
N GLY A 10 1.66 5.97 6.12
CA GLY A 10 2.08 4.63 5.71
C GLY A 10 1.42 4.09 4.45
N CYS A 11 0.91 2.85 4.53
CA CYS A 11 0.54 2.05 3.36
C CYS A 11 -0.95 2.18 2.97
N LYS A 12 -1.31 1.53 1.85
CA LYS A 12 -2.70 1.44 1.34
C LYS A 12 -3.67 0.83 2.37
N VAL A 13 -3.19 -0.12 3.21
CA VAL A 13 -3.98 -0.69 4.30
C VAL A 13 -4.34 0.38 5.34
N ASN A 14 -3.36 1.21 5.76
CA ASN A 14 -3.64 2.33 6.66
C ASN A 14 -4.58 3.35 6.02
N ALA A 15 -4.46 3.60 4.72
CA ALA A 15 -5.35 4.52 4.01
C ALA A 15 -6.80 4.03 4.08
N TYR A 16 -7.05 2.76 3.76
CA TYR A 16 -8.36 2.13 3.89
C TYR A 16 -8.92 2.25 5.33
N GLU A 17 -8.10 1.89 6.33
CA GLU A 17 -8.48 1.95 7.74
C GLU A 17 -8.82 3.38 8.18
N THR A 18 -8.10 4.39 7.66
CA THR A 18 -8.37 5.80 7.96
C THR A 18 -9.70 6.24 7.38
N GLU A 19 -10.04 5.83 6.14
CA GLU A 19 -11.34 6.14 5.55
C GLU A 19 -12.50 5.48 6.32
N ALA A 20 -12.32 4.22 6.76
CA ALA A 20 -13.30 3.55 7.61
C ALA A 20 -13.50 4.28 8.96
N MET A 21 -12.42 4.75 9.58
CA MET A 21 -12.50 5.55 10.81
C MET A 21 -13.18 6.91 10.59
N LYS A 22 -12.93 7.57 9.45
CA LYS A 22 -13.66 8.81 9.09
C LYS A 22 -15.16 8.56 8.97
N GLN A 23 -15.53 7.47 8.32
CA GLN A 23 -16.94 7.12 8.16
C GLN A 23 -17.61 6.84 9.49
N GLN A 24 -16.99 6.03 10.38
CA GLN A 24 -17.51 5.78 11.73
C GLN A 24 -17.81 7.09 12.49
N LEU A 25 -16.91 8.06 12.42
CA LEU A 25 -17.09 9.34 13.10
C LEU A 25 -18.19 10.19 12.45
N ALA A 26 -18.27 10.22 11.13
CA ALA A 26 -19.33 10.92 10.43
C ALA A 26 -20.72 10.34 10.77
N GLU A 27 -20.85 9.01 10.87
CA GLU A 27 -22.09 8.33 11.30
C GLU A 27 -22.47 8.64 12.75
N ARG A 28 -21.49 9.01 13.62
CA ARG A 28 -21.71 9.48 14.98
C ARG A 28 -21.90 11.00 15.08
N GLY A 29 -22.03 11.70 13.93
CA GLY A 29 -22.34 13.12 13.88
C GLY A 29 -21.12 14.04 14.04
N TYR A 30 -19.90 13.57 13.82
CA TYR A 30 -18.72 14.42 13.69
C TYR A 30 -18.65 15.05 12.29
N GLU A 31 -18.30 16.33 12.25
CA GLU A 31 -17.87 17.01 11.00
C GLU A 31 -16.41 16.63 10.74
N ILE A 32 -16.14 15.97 9.61
CA ILE A 32 -14.78 15.63 9.21
C ILE A 32 -14.14 16.84 8.52
N VAL A 33 -13.05 17.34 9.09
CA VAL A 33 -12.34 18.52 8.61
C VAL A 33 -10.90 18.21 8.22
N PRO A 34 -10.26 19.02 7.34
CA PRO A 34 -8.84 18.91 7.04
C PRO A 34 -7.97 18.97 8.30
N PHE A 35 -6.84 18.23 8.30
CA PHE A 35 -5.99 18.07 9.49
C PHE A 35 -5.34 19.36 9.99
N ASP A 36 -5.16 20.34 9.14
CA ASP A 36 -4.58 21.64 9.45
C ASP A 36 -5.59 22.63 10.06
N GLN A 37 -6.88 22.29 10.06
CA GLN A 37 -7.93 23.05 10.74
C GLN A 37 -8.04 22.68 12.22
N LYS A 38 -8.58 23.62 13.01
CA LYS A 38 -8.88 23.36 14.41
C LYS A 38 -10.02 22.36 14.53
N ALA A 39 -9.76 21.24 15.21
CA ALA A 39 -10.72 20.18 15.49
C ALA A 39 -10.81 19.88 16.99
N ASP A 40 -11.90 19.24 17.42
CA ASP A 40 -12.11 18.79 18.79
C ASP A 40 -11.42 17.44 19.05
N VAL A 41 -11.27 16.64 17.97
CA VAL A 41 -10.61 15.32 17.98
C VAL A 41 -9.64 15.22 16.81
N TYR A 42 -8.43 14.75 17.09
CA TYR A 42 -7.46 14.40 16.08
C TYR A 42 -7.13 12.91 16.16
N ILE A 43 -7.17 12.21 15.05
CA ILE A 43 -6.79 10.80 14.98
C ILE A 43 -5.63 10.65 13.99
N ILE A 44 -4.52 10.09 14.45
CA ILE A 44 -3.35 9.81 13.64
C ILE A 44 -3.21 8.31 13.48
N ASN A 45 -3.49 7.79 12.25
CA ASN A 45 -3.24 6.39 11.91
C ASN A 45 -1.76 6.24 11.56
N THR A 46 -0.99 5.71 12.51
CA THR A 46 0.47 5.72 12.54
C THR A 46 1.09 4.58 11.75
N CYS A 47 2.31 4.81 11.28
CA CYS A 47 3.13 3.82 10.58
C CYS A 47 4.43 3.54 11.35
N SER A 48 4.94 2.29 11.24
CA SER A 48 6.17 1.86 11.93
C SER A 48 7.12 1.06 11.01
N VAL A 49 6.99 1.18 9.68
CA VAL A 49 7.85 0.42 8.74
C VAL A 49 9.30 0.91 8.78
N THR A 50 9.53 2.20 9.03
CA THR A 50 10.86 2.81 9.12
C THR A 50 10.96 3.74 10.32
N ASN A 51 12.20 4.05 10.78
CA ASN A 51 12.42 5.05 11.83
C ASN A 51 11.93 6.45 11.43
N ILE A 52 11.95 6.77 10.13
CA ILE A 52 11.40 8.02 9.59
C ILE A 52 9.88 8.04 9.79
N ALA A 53 9.20 6.90 9.55
CA ALA A 53 7.76 6.79 9.76
C ALA A 53 7.39 6.98 11.23
N ASP A 54 8.13 6.39 12.18
CA ASP A 54 7.93 6.62 13.62
C ASP A 54 8.08 8.09 14.00
N ARG A 55 9.15 8.74 13.48
CA ARG A 55 9.39 10.17 13.72
C ARG A 55 8.24 11.02 13.17
N LYS A 56 7.79 10.74 11.94
CA LYS A 56 6.64 11.45 11.36
C LYS A 56 5.37 11.22 12.17
N SER A 57 5.15 10.00 12.68
CA SER A 57 3.99 9.68 13.54
C SER A 57 3.99 10.58 14.79
N ARG A 58 5.11 10.66 15.53
CA ARG A 58 5.23 11.55 16.69
C ARG A 58 5.07 13.03 16.32
N GLN A 59 5.66 13.48 15.22
CA GLN A 59 5.52 14.86 14.76
C GLN A 59 4.06 15.24 14.48
N MET A 60 3.26 14.32 13.93
CA MET A 60 1.84 14.59 13.68
C MET A 60 1.01 14.61 14.97
N LEU A 61 1.32 13.74 15.93
CA LEU A 61 0.69 13.76 17.27
C LEU A 61 0.95 15.09 17.97
N HIS A 62 2.21 15.53 18.04
CA HIS A 62 2.57 16.85 18.63
C HIS A 62 1.95 18.03 17.86
N ARG A 63 1.86 17.93 16.51
CA ARG A 63 1.20 18.96 15.68
C ARG A 63 -0.29 19.09 16.02
N ALA A 64 -0.98 17.98 16.25
CA ALA A 64 -2.39 17.98 16.64
C ALA A 64 -2.61 18.76 17.93
N LYS A 65 -1.84 18.48 19.00
CA LYS A 65 -1.91 19.23 20.26
C LYS A 65 -1.53 20.71 20.11
N LYS A 66 -0.62 21.05 19.19
CA LYS A 66 -0.27 22.43 18.90
C LYS A 66 -1.40 23.19 18.17
N LEU A 67 -2.15 22.53 17.30
CA LEU A 67 -3.30 23.12 16.59
C LEU A 67 -4.47 23.39 17.55
N ASN A 68 -4.73 22.49 18.49
CA ASN A 68 -5.71 22.68 19.53
C ASN A 68 -5.27 21.95 20.83
N PRO A 69 -4.73 22.67 21.84
CA PRO A 69 -4.31 22.06 23.10
C PRO A 69 -5.40 21.32 23.85
N GLU A 70 -6.66 21.73 23.68
CA GLU A 70 -7.83 21.15 24.35
C GLU A 70 -8.41 19.94 23.59
N ALA A 71 -7.92 19.66 22.38
CA ALA A 71 -8.40 18.54 21.57
C ALA A 71 -8.03 17.19 22.19
N VAL A 72 -8.87 16.21 21.97
CA VAL A 72 -8.55 14.80 22.22
C VAL A 72 -7.70 14.30 21.05
N VAL A 73 -6.50 13.80 21.33
CA VAL A 73 -5.58 13.24 20.35
C VAL A 73 -5.49 11.73 20.52
N ALA A 74 -6.00 11.00 19.54
CA ALA A 74 -5.95 9.55 19.47
C ALA A 74 -4.84 9.07 18.51
N ALA A 75 -3.91 8.28 19.02
CA ALA A 75 -2.92 7.57 18.24
C ALA A 75 -3.46 6.17 17.91
N ALA A 76 -3.46 5.77 16.62
CA ALA A 76 -3.87 4.44 16.17
C ALA A 76 -2.80 3.81 15.27
N GLY A 77 -2.83 2.49 15.07
CA GLY A 77 -2.06 1.82 14.03
C GLY A 77 -0.74 1.19 14.47
N CYS A 78 0.16 0.99 13.49
CA CYS A 78 1.34 0.11 13.66
C CYS A 78 2.36 0.65 14.67
N TYR A 79 2.61 1.96 14.71
CA TYR A 79 3.55 2.53 15.68
C TYR A 79 3.03 2.38 17.10
N VAL A 80 1.73 2.59 17.30
CA VAL A 80 1.06 2.34 18.60
C VAL A 80 1.26 0.91 19.06
N GLN A 81 1.06 -0.05 18.17
CA GLN A 81 1.14 -1.46 18.51
C GLN A 81 2.54 -1.90 18.98
N VAL A 82 3.61 -1.29 18.45
CA VAL A 82 4.99 -1.68 18.77
C VAL A 82 5.67 -0.76 19.77
N ALA A 83 5.11 0.40 20.10
CA ALA A 83 5.69 1.41 20.97
C ALA A 83 4.67 2.01 21.95
N SER A 84 3.68 1.23 22.39
CA SER A 84 2.60 1.65 23.29
C SER A 84 3.13 2.30 24.57
N ASP A 85 4.15 1.71 25.20
CA ASP A 85 4.68 2.22 26.47
C ASP A 85 5.30 3.63 26.32
N ALA A 86 6.03 3.86 25.23
CA ALA A 86 6.59 5.19 24.94
C ALA A 86 5.51 6.23 24.63
N LEU A 87 4.36 5.82 24.08
CA LEU A 87 3.24 6.70 23.79
C LEU A 87 2.39 7.00 25.03
N LYS A 88 2.34 6.11 26.01
CA LYS A 88 1.69 6.38 27.31
C LYS A 88 2.38 7.52 28.07
N GLU A 89 3.68 7.69 27.87
CA GLU A 89 4.46 8.77 28.49
C GLU A 89 4.42 10.09 27.70
N ASP A 90 3.83 10.08 26.49
CA ASP A 90 3.75 11.26 25.61
C ASP A 90 2.51 12.09 25.92
N ASN A 91 2.68 13.22 26.59
CA ASN A 91 1.60 14.14 26.98
C ASN A 91 0.80 14.72 25.79
N SER A 92 1.20 14.47 24.56
CA SER A 92 0.45 14.88 23.38
C SER A 92 -0.58 13.84 22.93
N VAL A 93 -0.65 12.68 23.60
CA VAL A 93 -1.54 11.57 23.26
C VAL A 93 -2.50 11.32 24.42
N ASP A 94 -3.80 11.40 24.15
CA ASP A 94 -4.85 11.15 25.13
C ASP A 94 -5.37 9.70 25.06
N ILE A 95 -5.40 9.12 23.85
CA ILE A 95 -5.94 7.78 23.60
C ILE A 95 -4.98 6.98 22.71
N ILE A 96 -4.76 5.71 23.08
CA ILE A 96 -3.89 4.77 22.37
C ILE A 96 -4.72 3.59 21.89
N ILE A 97 -4.78 3.40 20.54
CA ILE A 97 -5.58 2.34 19.89
C ILE A 97 -4.66 1.45 19.06
N GLY A 98 -4.45 0.21 19.47
CA GLY A 98 -3.69 -0.78 18.71
C GLY A 98 -4.40 -1.22 17.44
N ASN A 99 -3.71 -2.03 16.63
CA ASN A 99 -4.34 -2.72 15.52
C ASN A 99 -5.37 -3.73 16.07
N ASN A 100 -6.44 -3.99 15.29
CA ASN A 100 -7.56 -4.83 15.67
C ASN A 100 -8.51 -4.24 16.76
N ASN A 101 -8.50 -2.90 16.92
CA ASN A 101 -9.43 -2.14 17.77
C ASN A 101 -9.96 -0.86 17.10
N LYS A 102 -9.64 -0.64 15.83
CA LYS A 102 -10.05 0.55 15.08
C LYS A 102 -11.55 0.57 14.78
N ALA A 103 -12.15 -0.61 14.66
CA ALA A 103 -13.60 -0.76 14.51
C ALA A 103 -14.38 -0.17 15.70
N ARG A 104 -13.75 -0.05 16.89
CA ARG A 104 -14.32 0.51 18.11
C ARG A 104 -13.96 1.97 18.34
N LEU A 105 -13.33 2.64 17.37
CA LEU A 105 -12.82 4.01 17.55
C LEU A 105 -13.88 4.97 18.13
N ALA A 106 -15.08 4.97 17.55
CA ALA A 106 -16.14 5.87 17.98
C ALA A 106 -16.60 5.60 19.42
N ASP A 107 -16.75 4.32 19.78
CA ASP A 107 -17.14 3.91 21.13
C ASP A 107 -16.03 4.29 22.15
N ILE A 108 -14.76 4.07 21.80
CA ILE A 108 -13.60 4.42 22.63
C ILE A 108 -13.55 5.95 22.89
N LEU A 109 -13.81 6.75 21.85
CA LEU A 109 -13.87 8.20 21.99
C LEU A 109 -15.01 8.65 22.91
N GLU A 110 -16.20 8.05 22.78
CA GLU A 110 -17.34 8.35 23.64
C GLU A 110 -17.09 7.94 25.09
N GLU A 111 -16.47 6.78 25.33
CA GLU A 111 -16.03 6.34 26.66
C GLU A 111 -15.08 7.35 27.29
N TYR A 112 -14.04 7.77 26.56
CA TYR A 112 -13.06 8.74 27.01
C TYR A 112 -13.67 10.12 27.31
N MET A 113 -14.58 10.61 26.44
CA MET A 113 -15.19 11.91 26.62
C MET A 113 -16.15 11.99 27.83
N ARG A 114 -16.67 10.85 28.28
CA ARG A 114 -17.62 10.77 29.39
C ARG A 114 -16.95 11.05 30.74
N ASP A 115 -15.79 10.50 30.99
CA ASP A 115 -15.09 10.60 32.28
C ASP A 115 -13.66 11.19 32.20
N ARG A 116 -13.11 11.35 31.01
CA ARG A 116 -11.76 11.84 30.70
C ARG A 116 -10.62 11.10 31.43
N GLN A 117 -10.88 9.94 32.00
CA GLN A 117 -9.84 9.15 32.67
C GLN A 117 -9.23 8.09 31.78
N GLY A 118 -9.88 7.76 30.66
CA GLY A 118 -9.37 6.78 29.69
C GLY A 118 -9.05 5.42 30.34
N ASN A 119 -8.75 4.44 29.48
CA ASN A 119 -8.15 3.20 29.96
C ASN A 119 -6.62 3.41 30.10
N GLU A 120 -6.07 3.44 31.32
CA GLU A 120 -4.64 3.62 31.61
C GLU A 120 -3.75 2.61 30.85
N GLU A 121 -4.27 1.40 30.59
CA GLU A 121 -3.58 0.38 29.79
C GLU A 121 -3.63 0.67 28.26
N GLY A 122 -4.52 1.57 27.81
CA GLY A 122 -4.83 1.81 26.41
C GLY A 122 -5.64 0.66 25.79
N TYR A 123 -6.05 0.85 24.54
CA TYR A 123 -6.81 -0.15 23.78
C TYR A 123 -5.87 -0.92 22.83
N VAL A 124 -4.83 -1.56 23.40
CA VAL A 124 -3.80 -2.30 22.67
C VAL A 124 -3.88 -3.78 23.05
N LEU A 125 -4.34 -4.60 22.11
CA LEU A 125 -4.42 -6.05 22.27
C LEU A 125 -3.07 -6.73 22.02
N ASP A 126 -2.87 -7.90 22.62
CA ASP A 126 -1.79 -8.81 22.17
C ASP A 126 -2.09 -9.30 20.76
N ILE A 127 -1.58 -8.56 19.78
CA ILE A 127 -1.87 -8.80 18.36
C ILE A 127 -1.40 -10.19 17.88
N ALA A 128 -0.45 -10.82 18.58
CA ALA A 128 0.00 -12.17 18.24
C ALA A 128 -1.08 -13.23 18.47
N ARG A 129 -2.05 -12.94 19.34
CA ARG A 129 -3.18 -13.81 19.68
C ARG A 129 -4.45 -13.49 18.89
N ALA A 130 -4.48 -12.40 18.14
CA ALA A 130 -5.64 -12.04 17.34
C ALA A 130 -5.86 -13.09 16.22
N GLN A 131 -7.02 -13.72 16.21
CA GLN A 131 -7.40 -14.77 15.27
C GLN A 131 -8.40 -14.25 14.23
N GLU A 132 -9.24 -13.30 14.61
CA GLU A 132 -10.30 -12.77 13.77
C GLU A 132 -9.82 -11.56 12.99
N TYR A 133 -10.29 -11.44 11.75
CA TYR A 133 -10.13 -10.24 10.94
C TYR A 133 -10.95 -9.11 11.54
N GLU A 134 -10.37 -7.92 11.64
CA GLU A 134 -11.07 -6.71 12.07
C GLU A 134 -11.93 -6.17 10.93
N GLU A 135 -13.26 -6.33 11.03
CA GLU A 135 -14.18 -5.80 10.04
C GLU A 135 -14.25 -4.28 10.11
N LEU A 136 -13.89 -3.67 9.02
CA LEU A 136 -14.02 -2.25 8.74
C LEU A 136 -14.74 -2.09 7.42
N HIS A 137 -15.72 -1.20 7.37
CA HIS A 137 -16.51 -0.96 6.17
C HIS A 137 -16.26 0.45 5.65
N VAL A 138 -16.09 0.56 4.34
CA VAL A 138 -15.97 1.84 3.66
C VAL A 138 -17.06 1.92 2.61
N SER A 139 -18.05 2.78 2.84
CA SER A 139 -19.11 3.02 1.87
C SER A 139 -18.77 4.13 0.88
N ARG A 140 -17.89 5.08 1.26
CA ARG A 140 -17.46 6.18 0.40
C ARG A 140 -15.98 6.49 0.67
N LEU A 141 -15.18 6.42 -0.36
CA LEU A 141 -13.75 6.77 -0.33
C LEU A 141 -13.59 8.15 -0.94
N GLY A 142 -13.65 9.22 -0.15
CA GLY A 142 -13.34 10.58 -0.60
C GLY A 142 -13.73 10.91 -2.06
N GLU A 143 -12.91 11.70 -2.75
CA GLU A 143 -13.07 12.05 -4.18
C GLU A 143 -12.27 11.12 -5.12
N HIS A 144 -11.96 9.91 -4.70
CA HIS A 144 -11.15 8.98 -5.50
C HIS A 144 -12.00 8.17 -6.48
N THR A 145 -11.50 7.99 -7.70
CA THR A 145 -12.11 7.13 -8.73
C THR A 145 -11.75 5.66 -8.56
N ARG A 146 -10.74 5.36 -7.73
CA ARG A 146 -10.26 4.02 -7.38
C ARG A 146 -10.49 3.75 -5.91
N ALA A 147 -11.00 2.56 -5.61
CA ALA A 147 -11.23 2.10 -4.25
C ALA A 147 -10.14 1.11 -3.79
N PHE A 148 -9.45 1.44 -2.70
CA PHE A 148 -8.65 0.44 -1.98
C PHE A 148 -9.56 -0.41 -1.12
N ILE A 149 -9.43 -1.74 -1.20
CA ILE A 149 -10.20 -2.67 -0.38
C ILE A 149 -9.23 -3.56 0.39
N LYS A 150 -9.23 -3.42 1.71
CA LYS A 150 -8.44 -4.25 2.60
C LYS A 150 -9.11 -5.62 2.72
N VAL A 151 -8.47 -6.66 2.17
CA VAL A 151 -8.99 -8.03 2.20
C VAL A 151 -8.18 -8.95 3.13
N GLN A 152 -6.98 -8.53 3.55
CA GLN A 152 -6.07 -9.35 4.35
C GLN A 152 -5.27 -8.50 5.33
N ASP A 153 -4.97 -9.02 6.52
CA ASP A 153 -4.12 -8.39 7.53
C ASP A 153 -3.15 -9.42 8.15
N GLY A 154 -2.07 -8.90 8.77
CA GLY A 154 -1.03 -9.72 9.36
C GLY A 154 -0.12 -10.44 8.36
N CYS A 155 0.98 -11.04 8.86
CA CYS A 155 1.97 -11.72 8.02
C CYS A 155 2.74 -12.77 8.80
N ASN A 156 2.92 -13.97 8.22
CA ASN A 156 3.65 -15.09 8.81
C ASN A 156 5.08 -15.26 8.25
N GLN A 157 5.59 -14.34 7.40
CA GLN A 157 6.90 -14.50 6.75
C GLN A 157 8.09 -14.28 7.70
N PHE A 158 7.96 -13.40 8.69
CA PHE A 158 9.03 -13.08 9.64
C PHE A 158 10.37 -12.76 8.96
N CYS A 159 10.33 -11.98 7.87
CA CYS A 159 11.53 -11.45 7.26
C CYS A 159 12.39 -10.77 8.33
N SER A 160 13.71 -10.97 8.28
CA SER A 160 14.61 -10.61 9.39
C SER A 160 14.62 -9.11 9.73
N TYR A 161 14.22 -8.25 8.79
CA TYR A 161 14.16 -6.79 8.94
C TYR A 161 12.77 -6.26 9.31
N CYS A 162 11.73 -7.11 9.24
CA CYS A 162 10.35 -6.64 9.20
C CYS A 162 9.69 -6.65 10.58
N ILE A 163 9.13 -5.50 10.96
CA ILE A 163 8.39 -5.32 12.21
C ILE A 163 6.91 -5.72 12.09
N ILE A 164 6.41 -5.90 10.88
CA ILE A 164 4.98 -6.08 10.61
C ILE A 164 4.35 -7.30 11.34
N PRO A 165 4.97 -8.48 11.43
CA PRO A 165 4.39 -9.58 12.20
C PRO A 165 4.13 -9.24 13.68
N TYR A 166 4.90 -8.31 14.23
CA TYR A 166 4.76 -7.83 15.61
C TYR A 166 3.76 -6.67 15.73
N ALA A 167 3.59 -5.90 14.65
CA ALA A 167 2.65 -4.79 14.62
C ALA A 167 1.23 -5.19 14.21
N ARG A 168 1.10 -6.21 13.35
CA ARG A 168 -0.19 -6.62 12.76
C ARG A 168 -0.56 -8.08 13.03
N GLY A 169 0.31 -8.84 13.69
CA GLY A 169 0.05 -10.22 14.07
C GLY A 169 0.07 -11.21 12.92
N ARG A 170 -0.62 -12.32 13.11
CA ARG A 170 -0.72 -13.42 12.16
C ARG A 170 -1.64 -13.09 11.00
N VAL A 171 -1.54 -13.89 9.94
CA VAL A 171 -2.43 -13.82 8.77
C VAL A 171 -3.89 -13.95 9.20
N ARG A 172 -4.72 -13.04 8.73
CA ARG A 172 -6.18 -13.04 8.87
C ARG A 172 -6.77 -12.48 7.59
N SER A 173 -7.80 -13.14 7.08
CA SER A 173 -8.45 -12.77 5.83
C SER A 173 -9.90 -12.38 6.05
N ARG A 174 -10.35 -11.42 5.26
CA ARG A 174 -11.75 -11.00 5.22
C ARG A 174 -12.57 -12.01 4.46
N LYS A 175 -13.80 -12.25 4.87
CA LYS A 175 -14.71 -13.19 4.19
C LYS A 175 -14.99 -12.72 2.77
N PRO A 176 -14.98 -13.61 1.77
CA PRO A 176 -15.24 -13.26 0.38
C PRO A 176 -16.58 -12.55 0.17
N GLU A 177 -17.61 -12.96 0.91
CA GLU A 177 -18.97 -12.39 0.81
C GLU A 177 -18.97 -10.92 1.21
N ASP A 178 -18.29 -10.56 2.28
CA ASP A 178 -18.20 -9.19 2.79
C ASP A 178 -17.38 -8.29 1.85
N VAL A 179 -16.34 -8.85 1.21
CA VAL A 179 -15.56 -8.13 0.19
C VAL A 179 -16.40 -7.86 -1.05
N VAL A 180 -17.13 -8.87 -1.55
CA VAL A 180 -18.00 -8.71 -2.73
C VAL A 180 -19.10 -7.68 -2.49
N ALA A 181 -19.77 -7.74 -1.33
CA ALA A 181 -20.81 -6.78 -0.96
C ALA A 181 -20.28 -5.33 -0.91
N GLU A 182 -19.05 -5.12 -0.41
CA GLU A 182 -18.40 -3.80 -0.42
C GLU A 182 -18.09 -3.35 -1.85
N VAL A 183 -17.57 -4.23 -2.71
CA VAL A 183 -17.32 -3.92 -4.13
C VAL A 183 -18.60 -3.52 -4.84
N GLU A 184 -19.69 -4.27 -4.68
CA GLU A 184 -21.01 -3.96 -5.24
C GLU A 184 -21.49 -2.57 -4.79
N GLY A 185 -21.36 -2.28 -3.48
CA GLY A 185 -21.72 -0.98 -2.93
C GLY A 185 -20.90 0.18 -3.51
N LEU A 186 -19.61 -0.02 -3.74
CA LEU A 186 -18.71 0.97 -4.35
C LEU A 186 -19.03 1.18 -5.84
N VAL A 187 -19.23 0.09 -6.58
CA VAL A 187 -19.59 0.17 -8.02
C VAL A 187 -20.92 0.88 -8.22
N ALA A 188 -21.92 0.62 -7.37
CA ALA A 188 -23.21 1.31 -7.40
C ALA A 188 -23.09 2.83 -7.16
N ARG A 189 -22.01 3.28 -6.49
CA ARG A 189 -21.67 4.70 -6.28
C ARG A 189 -20.75 5.28 -7.36
N GLY A 190 -20.47 4.54 -8.43
CA GLY A 190 -19.71 5.03 -9.58
C GLY A 190 -18.21 4.69 -9.59
N TYR A 191 -17.69 3.98 -8.60
CA TYR A 191 -16.29 3.49 -8.66
C TYR A 191 -16.12 2.49 -9.80
N ARG A 192 -15.03 2.64 -10.56
CA ARG A 192 -14.74 1.82 -11.74
C ARG A 192 -13.55 0.89 -11.56
N GLU A 193 -12.67 1.19 -10.62
CA GLU A 193 -11.47 0.39 -10.31
C GLU A 193 -11.45 0.04 -8.82
N VAL A 194 -11.17 -1.23 -8.51
CA VAL A 194 -10.85 -1.69 -7.15
C VAL A 194 -9.43 -2.18 -7.08
N VAL A 195 -8.76 -1.87 -5.97
CA VAL A 195 -7.40 -2.33 -5.67
C VAL A 195 -7.45 -3.21 -4.44
N LEU A 196 -7.35 -4.53 -4.62
CA LEU A 196 -7.30 -5.46 -3.50
C LEU A 196 -5.97 -5.28 -2.77
N THR A 197 -6.05 -4.97 -1.48
CA THR A 197 -4.86 -4.68 -0.67
C THR A 197 -4.83 -5.51 0.60
N GLY A 198 -3.62 -5.82 1.03
CA GLY A 198 -3.34 -6.55 2.26
C GLY A 198 -1.91 -6.31 2.70
N ILE A 199 -1.58 -6.79 3.88
CA ILE A 199 -0.20 -6.79 4.39
C ILE A 199 0.67 -7.81 3.64
N HIS A 200 0.09 -8.94 3.31
CA HIS A 200 0.69 -9.99 2.48
C HIS A 200 -0.42 -10.67 1.66
N LEU A 201 -0.84 -10.00 0.60
CA LEU A 201 -2.02 -10.36 -0.18
C LEU A 201 -1.97 -11.82 -0.67
N SER A 202 -0.79 -12.33 -1.02
CA SER A 202 -0.57 -13.74 -1.38
C SER A 202 -0.94 -14.75 -0.29
N SER A 203 -1.08 -14.30 0.96
CA SER A 203 -1.53 -15.15 2.08
C SER A 203 -3.04 -15.09 2.32
N TYR A 204 -3.81 -14.47 1.45
CA TYR A 204 -5.27 -14.43 1.60
C TYR A 204 -5.84 -15.85 1.66
N GLY A 205 -6.63 -16.16 2.70
CA GLY A 205 -7.30 -17.45 2.91
C GLY A 205 -6.40 -18.60 3.38
N THR A 206 -5.07 -18.38 3.53
CA THR A 206 -4.13 -19.47 3.87
C THR A 206 -4.17 -19.87 5.33
N GLU A 207 -4.76 -19.08 6.23
CA GLU A 207 -4.96 -19.43 7.64
C GLU A 207 -5.92 -20.59 7.86
N HIS A 208 -6.76 -20.90 6.87
CA HIS A 208 -7.73 -22.00 6.92
C HIS A 208 -7.22 -23.28 6.26
N MET A 209 -5.99 -23.27 5.72
CA MET A 209 -5.41 -24.41 5.02
C MET A 209 -4.65 -25.31 6.00
N GLU A 210 -4.82 -26.63 5.87
CA GLU A 210 -3.99 -27.59 6.58
C GLU A 210 -2.55 -27.56 6.05
N GLY A 211 -1.60 -27.21 6.89
CA GLY A 211 -0.18 -27.07 6.57
C GLY A 211 0.28 -25.63 6.47
N SER A 212 1.46 -25.36 7.03
CA SER A 212 2.10 -24.04 6.88
C SER A 212 2.50 -23.84 5.41
N PRO A 213 2.33 -22.63 4.83
CA PRO A 213 2.86 -22.36 3.49
C PRO A 213 4.34 -22.71 3.47
N VAL A 214 4.67 -23.66 2.62
CA VAL A 214 5.92 -24.41 2.65
C VAL A 214 7.12 -23.47 2.44
N LYS A 215 8.19 -23.71 3.15
CA LYS A 215 9.51 -23.15 2.86
C LYS A 215 9.98 -23.71 1.51
N GLY A 216 9.94 -22.86 0.49
CA GLY A 216 10.28 -23.22 -0.89
C GLY A 216 9.08 -23.79 -1.69
N GLY A 217 9.12 -23.66 -3.02
CA GLY A 217 8.04 -24.06 -3.92
C GLY A 217 7.03 -22.95 -4.20
N ASP A 218 6.03 -23.29 -5.00
CA ASP A 218 4.98 -22.36 -5.40
C ASP A 218 4.03 -22.06 -4.24
N TRP A 219 3.47 -20.84 -4.27
CA TRP A 219 2.47 -20.41 -3.30
C TRP A 219 1.09 -20.78 -3.83
N ASP A 220 0.24 -21.34 -2.96
CA ASP A 220 -1.13 -21.62 -3.36
C ASP A 220 -1.91 -20.31 -3.58
N SER A 221 -2.33 -20.10 -4.81
CA SER A 221 -3.11 -18.94 -5.23
C SER A 221 -4.63 -19.16 -5.19
N GLY A 222 -5.09 -20.38 -4.87
CA GLY A 222 -6.50 -20.74 -4.95
C GLY A 222 -7.43 -19.80 -4.20
N PRO A 223 -7.23 -19.55 -2.91
CA PRO A 223 -8.12 -18.66 -2.15
C PRO A 223 -8.16 -17.22 -2.68
N LEU A 224 -7.03 -16.68 -3.12
CA LEU A 224 -6.98 -15.34 -3.71
C LEU A 224 -7.65 -15.33 -5.09
N TRP A 225 -7.45 -16.37 -5.89
CA TRP A 225 -8.12 -16.53 -7.18
C TRP A 225 -9.64 -16.58 -7.02
N ASP A 226 -10.16 -17.40 -6.10
CA ASP A 226 -11.59 -17.53 -5.85
C ASP A 226 -12.24 -16.18 -5.46
N LEU A 227 -11.52 -15.37 -4.69
CA LEU A 227 -11.96 -14.01 -4.38
C LEU A 227 -11.99 -13.13 -5.64
N ILE A 228 -10.93 -13.13 -6.44
CA ILE A 228 -10.83 -12.33 -7.67
C ILE A 228 -11.93 -12.72 -8.65
N GLU A 229 -12.19 -14.03 -8.83
CA GLU A 229 -13.24 -14.53 -9.72
C GLU A 229 -14.64 -14.09 -9.28
N ARG A 230 -14.91 -14.05 -7.97
CA ARG A 230 -16.18 -13.53 -7.45
C ARG A 230 -16.33 -12.03 -7.69
N ILE A 231 -15.27 -11.26 -7.47
CA ILE A 231 -15.25 -9.81 -7.68
C ILE A 231 -15.42 -9.46 -9.17
N HIS A 232 -14.79 -10.24 -10.08
CA HIS A 232 -14.94 -10.07 -11.52
C HIS A 232 -16.40 -10.12 -11.99
N ARG A 233 -17.25 -10.88 -11.31
CA ARG A 233 -18.67 -11.01 -11.65
C ARG A 233 -19.53 -9.82 -11.22
N VAL A 234 -18.98 -8.83 -10.51
CA VAL A 234 -19.71 -7.63 -10.10
C VAL A 234 -19.97 -6.75 -11.31
N GLU A 235 -21.24 -6.62 -11.67
CA GLU A 235 -21.67 -5.84 -12.83
C GLU A 235 -21.30 -4.36 -12.69
N GLY A 236 -20.70 -3.79 -13.70
CA GLY A 236 -20.28 -2.38 -13.73
C GLY A 236 -18.85 -2.13 -13.27
N LEU A 237 -18.18 -3.09 -12.61
CA LEU A 237 -16.73 -3.02 -12.35
C LEU A 237 -15.95 -3.07 -13.67
N LYS A 238 -14.93 -2.22 -13.80
CA LYS A 238 -14.14 -2.08 -15.04
C LYS A 238 -12.69 -2.47 -14.86
N ARG A 239 -12.15 -2.38 -13.63
CA ARG A 239 -10.76 -2.69 -13.35
C ARG A 239 -10.58 -3.35 -12.00
N ILE A 240 -9.79 -4.41 -11.98
CA ILE A 240 -9.31 -5.10 -10.78
C ILE A 240 -7.80 -5.01 -10.75
N ARG A 241 -7.24 -4.47 -9.69
CA ARG A 241 -5.80 -4.37 -9.48
C ARG A 241 -5.41 -5.05 -8.18
N LEU A 242 -4.24 -5.67 -8.16
CA LEU A 242 -3.69 -6.28 -6.95
C LEU A 242 -2.66 -5.36 -6.29
N GLY A 243 -2.62 -5.38 -4.97
CA GLY A 243 -1.53 -4.85 -4.17
C GLY A 243 -0.26 -5.70 -4.27
N SER A 244 0.62 -5.54 -3.26
CA SER A 244 1.92 -6.23 -3.26
C SER A 244 1.76 -7.75 -3.14
N LEU A 245 2.46 -8.47 -4.01
CA LEU A 245 2.48 -9.92 -4.08
C LEU A 245 3.86 -10.48 -3.69
N GLU A 246 3.83 -11.66 -3.13
CA GLU A 246 5.00 -12.50 -2.96
C GLU A 246 5.29 -13.22 -4.30
N PRO A 247 6.55 -13.23 -4.79
CA PRO A 247 6.83 -13.71 -6.15
C PRO A 247 6.35 -15.13 -6.47
N ARG A 248 6.40 -16.05 -5.50
CA ARG A 248 6.06 -17.47 -5.69
C ARG A 248 4.59 -17.74 -6.01
N ILE A 249 3.68 -16.75 -5.80
CA ILE A 249 2.29 -16.89 -6.21
C ILE A 249 2.13 -16.85 -7.74
N ILE A 250 3.12 -16.27 -8.45
CA ILE A 250 3.09 -16.16 -9.91
C ILE A 250 3.45 -17.52 -10.52
N THR A 251 2.46 -18.30 -10.84
CA THR A 251 2.55 -19.53 -11.62
C THR A 251 1.95 -19.30 -13.00
N GLU A 252 2.27 -20.16 -13.98
CA GLU A 252 1.65 -20.12 -15.32
C GLU A 252 0.13 -20.23 -15.24
N GLU A 253 -0.37 -21.10 -14.34
CA GLU A 253 -1.79 -21.27 -14.11
C GLU A 253 -2.43 -19.97 -13.57
N PHE A 254 -1.87 -19.36 -12.51
CA PHE A 254 -2.42 -18.16 -11.91
C PHE A 254 -2.35 -16.97 -12.88
N ALA A 255 -1.22 -16.78 -13.58
CA ALA A 255 -1.06 -15.74 -14.57
C ALA A 255 -2.06 -15.92 -15.72
N GLY A 256 -2.22 -17.15 -16.24
CA GLY A 256 -3.18 -17.49 -17.29
C GLY A 256 -4.64 -17.22 -16.87
N LYS A 257 -5.01 -17.59 -15.64
CA LYS A 257 -6.33 -17.27 -15.09
C LYS A 257 -6.59 -15.75 -15.02
N LEU A 258 -5.61 -14.98 -14.56
CA LEU A 258 -5.72 -13.52 -14.49
C LEU A 258 -5.83 -12.88 -15.88
N ALA A 259 -5.06 -13.37 -16.87
CA ALA A 259 -5.10 -12.89 -18.24
C ALA A 259 -6.44 -13.18 -18.94
N GLY A 260 -7.20 -14.18 -18.46
CA GLY A 260 -8.55 -14.49 -18.92
C GLY A 260 -9.61 -13.47 -18.47
N LEU A 261 -9.28 -12.54 -17.55
CA LEU A 261 -10.20 -11.54 -17.05
C LEU A 261 -9.96 -10.18 -17.74
N PRO A 262 -10.90 -9.68 -18.56
CA PRO A 262 -10.72 -8.41 -19.29
C PRO A 262 -10.60 -7.19 -18.37
N GLU A 263 -11.13 -7.24 -17.14
CA GLU A 263 -11.03 -6.17 -16.15
C GLU A 263 -9.72 -6.20 -15.36
N PHE A 264 -8.91 -7.25 -15.50
CA PHE A 264 -7.67 -7.36 -14.75
C PHE A 264 -6.60 -6.38 -15.26
N CYS A 265 -6.03 -5.62 -14.35
CA CYS A 265 -4.96 -4.67 -14.67
C CYS A 265 -3.59 -5.37 -14.65
N PRO A 266 -2.85 -5.42 -15.79
CA PRO A 266 -1.54 -6.07 -15.85
C PRO A 266 -0.44 -5.22 -15.18
N HIS A 267 -0.60 -4.98 -13.90
CA HIS A 267 0.34 -4.28 -13.02
C HIS A 267 0.62 -5.17 -11.80
N PHE A 268 1.88 -5.56 -11.62
CA PHE A 268 2.31 -6.50 -10.61
C PHE A 268 3.40 -5.89 -9.73
N HIS A 269 3.09 -5.63 -8.48
CA HIS A 269 4.10 -5.28 -7.51
C HIS A 269 4.63 -6.55 -6.84
N LEU A 270 5.81 -7.01 -7.25
CA LEU A 270 6.47 -8.21 -6.73
C LEU A 270 7.60 -7.82 -5.78
N SER A 271 7.50 -8.18 -4.51
CA SER A 271 8.47 -7.79 -3.46
C SER A 271 9.80 -8.54 -3.61
N LEU A 272 10.80 -7.94 -4.28
CA LEU A 272 12.14 -8.53 -4.46
C LEU A 272 13.03 -8.37 -3.22
N GLN A 273 13.18 -7.16 -2.74
CA GLN A 273 14.01 -6.71 -1.61
C GLN A 273 15.52 -6.66 -1.90
N SER A 274 16.12 -7.64 -2.59
CA SER A 274 17.53 -7.66 -3.02
C SER A 274 17.69 -8.56 -4.24
N GLY A 275 18.58 -8.22 -5.15
CA GLY A 275 18.99 -9.03 -6.30
C GLY A 275 20.23 -9.91 -6.04
N CYS A 276 20.52 -10.24 -4.78
CA CYS A 276 21.60 -11.11 -4.37
C CYS A 276 21.10 -12.22 -3.43
N ASP A 277 21.30 -13.49 -3.80
CA ASP A 277 20.79 -14.64 -3.03
C ASP A 277 21.34 -14.72 -1.62
N ALA A 278 22.62 -14.34 -1.40
CA ALA A 278 23.22 -14.30 -0.07
C ALA A 278 22.50 -13.28 0.82
N THR A 279 22.15 -12.11 0.29
CA THR A 279 21.38 -11.08 0.99
C THR A 279 19.93 -11.53 1.21
N LEU A 280 19.25 -12.10 0.21
CA LEU A 280 17.90 -12.67 0.35
C LEU A 280 17.82 -13.73 1.46
N LYS A 281 18.82 -14.60 1.54
CA LYS A 281 18.91 -15.61 2.61
C LYS A 281 19.05 -14.96 4.00
N ARG A 282 19.88 -13.92 4.15
CA ARG A 282 19.99 -13.16 5.41
C ARG A 282 18.70 -12.42 5.75
N MET A 283 17.98 -11.95 4.74
CA MET A 283 16.64 -11.33 4.88
C MET A 283 15.54 -12.33 5.26
N ASN A 284 15.83 -13.64 5.30
CA ASN A 284 14.86 -14.73 5.48
C ASN A 284 13.79 -14.74 4.37
N ARG A 285 14.23 -14.50 3.11
CA ARG A 285 13.38 -14.70 1.92
C ARG A 285 13.48 -16.15 1.45
N HIS A 286 12.39 -16.66 0.88
CA HIS A 286 12.23 -18.07 0.53
C HIS A 286 12.18 -18.31 -0.97
N TYR A 287 12.82 -17.47 -1.74
CA TYR A 287 13.04 -17.56 -3.18
C TYR A 287 14.46 -17.08 -3.53
N THR A 288 14.94 -17.49 -4.69
CA THR A 288 16.21 -17.05 -5.28
C THR A 288 15.98 -15.96 -6.33
N THR A 289 17.06 -15.32 -6.77
CA THR A 289 17.03 -14.39 -7.91
C THR A 289 16.59 -15.11 -9.19
N GLU A 290 16.98 -16.37 -9.40
CA GLU A 290 16.54 -17.18 -10.52
C GLU A 290 15.04 -17.46 -10.48
N ASP A 291 14.49 -17.85 -9.32
CA ASP A 291 13.04 -18.01 -9.14
C ASP A 291 12.31 -16.72 -9.47
N TYR A 292 12.79 -15.57 -8.97
CA TYR A 292 12.19 -14.28 -9.22
C TYR A 292 12.17 -13.92 -10.71
N LEU A 293 13.30 -14.12 -11.39
CA LEU A 293 13.43 -13.84 -12.83
C LEU A 293 12.46 -14.70 -13.64
N ARG A 294 12.33 -16.00 -13.29
CA ARG A 294 11.37 -16.91 -13.90
C ARG A 294 9.92 -16.41 -13.74
N ARG A 295 9.55 -15.90 -12.55
CA ARG A 295 8.21 -15.32 -12.32
C ARG A 295 7.96 -14.08 -13.19
N CYS A 296 8.95 -13.22 -13.34
CA CYS A 296 8.87 -12.08 -14.27
C CYS A 296 8.73 -12.54 -15.71
N GLY A 297 9.40 -13.64 -16.11
CA GLY A 297 9.25 -14.28 -17.42
C GLY A 297 7.82 -14.72 -17.68
N ILE A 298 7.22 -15.48 -16.77
CA ILE A 298 5.82 -15.93 -16.87
C ILE A 298 4.87 -14.74 -17.11
N LEU A 299 5.02 -13.65 -16.37
CA LEU A 299 4.16 -12.48 -16.57
C LEU A 299 4.34 -11.83 -17.93
N ARG A 300 5.58 -11.76 -18.45
CA ARG A 300 5.88 -11.17 -19.77
C ARG A 300 5.46 -12.03 -20.93
N GLU A 301 5.40 -13.34 -20.75
CA GLU A 301 4.87 -14.30 -21.73
C GLU A 301 3.34 -14.30 -21.76
N THR A 302 2.70 -14.01 -20.60
CA THR A 302 1.24 -14.08 -20.45
C THR A 302 0.55 -12.77 -20.80
N PHE A 303 1.16 -11.61 -20.48
CA PHE A 303 0.55 -10.30 -20.66
C PHE A 303 1.33 -9.44 -21.64
N ASP A 304 0.60 -8.61 -22.39
CA ASP A 304 1.22 -7.59 -23.22
C ASP A 304 1.72 -6.42 -22.36
N HIS A 305 3.02 -6.19 -22.39
CA HIS A 305 3.70 -5.12 -21.65
C HIS A 305 3.27 -4.98 -20.18
N PRO A 306 3.34 -6.06 -19.33
CA PRO A 306 2.94 -5.94 -17.94
C PRO A 306 3.87 -5.00 -17.19
N ALA A 307 3.31 -4.15 -16.35
CA ALA A 307 4.08 -3.31 -15.44
C ALA A 307 4.54 -4.14 -14.24
N ILE A 308 5.82 -4.39 -14.13
CA ILE A 308 6.41 -5.08 -12.97
C ILE A 308 7.12 -4.04 -12.12
N THR A 309 6.68 -3.89 -10.88
CA THR A 309 7.26 -2.97 -9.90
C THR A 309 7.75 -3.73 -8.67
N THR A 310 8.65 -3.12 -7.89
CA THR A 310 9.23 -3.81 -6.74
C THR A 310 9.72 -2.86 -5.65
N ASP A 311 10.01 -3.44 -4.47
CA ASP A 311 10.77 -2.80 -3.40
C ASP A 311 12.20 -3.34 -3.38
N VAL A 312 13.19 -2.46 -3.12
CA VAL A 312 14.60 -2.81 -2.95
C VAL A 312 15.16 -2.14 -1.71
N ILE A 313 15.88 -2.90 -0.88
CA ILE A 313 16.54 -2.41 0.34
C ILE A 313 18.04 -2.32 0.10
N ALA A 314 18.57 -1.09 0.10
CA ALA A 314 20.00 -0.82 0.00
C ALA A 314 20.67 -0.81 1.38
N GLY A 315 21.80 -1.49 1.50
CA GLY A 315 22.64 -1.50 2.72
C GLY A 315 22.06 -2.34 3.84
N PHE A 316 21.53 -3.51 3.52
CA PHE A 316 21.15 -4.52 4.50
C PHE A 316 22.39 -4.98 5.31
N PRO A 317 22.28 -5.36 6.60
CA PRO A 317 23.42 -5.83 7.39
C PRO A 317 24.23 -6.93 6.71
N GLY A 318 25.54 -6.73 6.61
CA GLY A 318 26.46 -7.64 5.94
C GLY A 318 26.44 -7.58 4.41
N GLU A 319 25.72 -6.66 3.78
CA GLU A 319 25.74 -6.46 2.33
C GLU A 319 27.11 -5.90 1.91
N THR A 320 27.91 -6.71 1.19
CA THR A 320 29.21 -6.28 0.64
C THR A 320 29.04 -5.45 -0.63
N GLU A 321 30.13 -4.93 -1.18
CA GLU A 321 30.09 -4.19 -2.44
C GLU A 321 29.78 -5.12 -3.61
N GLU A 322 30.32 -6.35 -3.59
CA GLU A 322 30.04 -7.38 -4.60
C GLU A 322 28.57 -7.81 -4.59
N GLU A 323 27.96 -7.93 -3.41
CA GLU A 323 26.54 -8.26 -3.27
C GLU A 323 25.64 -7.12 -3.75
N PHE A 324 26.04 -5.87 -3.46
CA PHE A 324 25.34 -4.70 -4.00
C PHE A 324 25.42 -4.63 -5.52
N GLU A 325 26.62 -4.85 -6.09
CA GLU A 325 26.82 -4.86 -7.54
C GLU A 325 26.05 -6.03 -8.21
N SER A 326 25.96 -7.19 -7.55
CA SER A 326 25.10 -8.29 -8.00
C SER A 326 23.62 -7.85 -8.03
N THR A 327 23.16 -7.15 -6.99
CA THR A 327 21.80 -6.58 -6.95
C THR A 327 21.57 -5.60 -8.10
N ARG A 328 22.48 -4.67 -8.34
CA ARG A 328 22.37 -3.68 -9.43
C ARG A 328 22.23 -4.35 -10.79
N ARG A 329 23.12 -5.32 -11.12
CA ARG A 329 23.07 -6.08 -12.38
C ARG A 329 21.78 -6.89 -12.54
N PHE A 330 21.29 -7.48 -11.45
CA PHE A 330 20.04 -8.21 -11.46
C PHE A 330 18.85 -7.30 -11.78
N LEU A 331 18.80 -6.10 -11.20
CA LEU A 331 17.76 -5.11 -11.48
C LEU A 331 17.79 -4.66 -12.96
N GLU A 332 18.99 -4.43 -13.53
CA GLU A 332 19.18 -4.16 -14.96
C GLU A 332 18.67 -5.30 -15.85
N THR A 333 18.88 -6.55 -15.43
CA THR A 333 18.39 -7.74 -16.16
C THR A 333 16.87 -7.83 -16.12
N VAL A 334 16.24 -7.59 -14.96
CA VAL A 334 14.78 -7.67 -14.81
C VAL A 334 14.08 -6.53 -15.53
N ARG A 335 14.64 -5.30 -15.56
CA ARG A 335 14.04 -4.10 -16.20
C ARG A 335 12.64 -3.80 -15.67
N PHE A 336 12.60 -3.34 -14.43
CA PHE A 336 11.36 -2.94 -13.76
C PHE A 336 10.75 -1.68 -14.39
N TYR A 337 9.43 -1.56 -14.29
CA TYR A 337 8.74 -0.30 -14.57
C TYR A 337 9.04 0.73 -13.46
N GLU A 338 8.88 0.37 -12.20
CA GLU A 338 9.20 1.24 -11.07
C GLU A 338 9.84 0.43 -9.92
N MET A 339 10.71 1.08 -9.17
CA MET A 339 11.31 0.51 -7.97
C MET A 339 11.24 1.49 -6.80
N HIS A 340 10.70 1.03 -5.69
CA HIS A 340 10.80 1.77 -4.43
C HIS A 340 12.10 1.40 -3.72
N VAL A 341 13.06 2.30 -3.73
CA VAL A 341 14.38 2.10 -3.12
C VAL A 341 14.37 2.60 -1.68
N PHE A 342 14.62 1.70 -0.75
CA PHE A 342 14.69 1.99 0.68
C PHE A 342 16.11 1.79 1.20
N LYS A 343 16.62 2.73 1.98
CA LYS A 343 17.79 2.47 2.83
C LYS A 343 17.37 1.57 3.98
N TYR A 344 18.12 0.52 4.27
CA TYR A 344 17.85 -0.33 5.42
C TYR A 344 17.67 0.51 6.68
N SER A 345 16.53 0.34 7.34
CA SER A 345 16.17 1.03 8.58
C SER A 345 16.17 0.03 9.74
N LYS A 346 17.05 0.23 10.71
CA LYS A 346 17.18 -0.63 11.89
C LYS A 346 15.91 -0.55 12.74
N ARG A 347 15.16 -1.64 12.85
CA ARG A 347 13.92 -1.72 13.62
C ARG A 347 14.14 -2.54 14.90
N GLN A 348 13.97 -1.90 16.06
CA GLN A 348 14.07 -2.59 17.35
C GLN A 348 13.11 -3.80 17.39
N GLY A 349 13.53 -4.90 17.98
CA GLY A 349 12.77 -6.15 18.04
C GLY A 349 12.90 -7.05 16.81
N THR A 350 13.52 -6.58 15.72
CA THR A 350 13.77 -7.42 14.54
C THR A 350 15.12 -8.13 14.60
N LYS A 351 15.24 -9.29 13.93
CA LYS A 351 16.50 -10.04 13.86
C LYS A 351 17.62 -9.23 13.22
N ALA A 352 17.35 -8.49 12.16
CA ALA A 352 18.34 -7.68 11.45
C ALA A 352 18.87 -6.51 12.30
N ALA A 353 18.13 -6.05 13.30
CA ALA A 353 18.57 -4.97 14.18
C ALA A 353 19.77 -5.34 15.05
N VAL A 354 19.93 -6.64 15.35
CA VAL A 354 21.02 -7.15 16.20
C VAL A 354 22.12 -7.87 15.39
N MET A 355 21.98 -7.95 14.06
CA MET A 355 23.03 -8.47 13.19
C MET A 355 24.30 -7.60 13.31
N LYS A 356 25.46 -8.26 13.26
CA LYS A 356 26.76 -7.59 13.10
C LYS A 356 26.87 -6.99 11.71
N ASP A 357 27.90 -6.26 11.45
CA ASP A 357 28.23 -5.72 10.12
C ASP A 357 27.14 -4.78 9.55
N GLN A 358 26.63 -3.90 10.41
CA GLN A 358 25.71 -2.84 10.01
C GLN A 358 26.38 -1.91 9.01
N VAL A 359 25.76 -1.68 7.85
CA VAL A 359 26.27 -0.79 6.81
C VAL A 359 26.10 0.67 7.24
N SER A 360 27.14 1.49 7.01
CA SER A 360 27.10 2.92 7.39
C SER A 360 26.05 3.70 6.58
N GLU A 361 25.51 4.78 7.15
CA GLU A 361 24.52 5.62 6.47
C GLU A 361 25.06 6.25 5.18
N GLN A 362 26.36 6.55 5.11
CA GLN A 362 27.01 7.07 3.90
C GLN A 362 26.98 6.04 2.76
N VAL A 363 27.31 4.79 3.06
CA VAL A 363 27.26 3.70 2.07
C VAL A 363 25.84 3.42 1.63
N LYS A 364 24.89 3.39 2.56
CA LYS A 364 23.45 3.25 2.23
C LYS A 364 22.95 4.37 1.31
N ALA A 365 23.35 5.62 1.58
CA ALA A 365 22.97 6.76 0.76
C ALA A 365 23.52 6.62 -0.66
N ARG A 366 24.83 6.38 -0.82
CA ARG A 366 25.47 6.16 -2.12
C ARG A 366 24.79 5.03 -2.91
N ARG A 367 24.55 3.87 -2.28
CA ARG A 367 23.88 2.74 -2.92
C ARG A 367 22.46 3.07 -3.33
N SER A 368 21.72 3.76 -2.47
CA SER A 368 20.37 4.24 -2.77
C SER A 368 20.35 5.17 -3.98
N ASP A 369 21.31 6.12 -4.08
CA ASP A 369 21.38 7.07 -5.18
C ASP A 369 21.64 6.37 -6.52
N VAL A 370 22.54 5.36 -6.54
CA VAL A 370 22.79 4.54 -7.73
C VAL A 370 21.55 3.79 -8.18
N LEU A 371 20.77 3.21 -7.24
CA LEU A 371 19.57 2.48 -7.58
C LEU A 371 18.43 3.39 -8.03
N LEU A 372 18.31 4.60 -7.48
CA LEU A 372 17.33 5.60 -7.90
C LEU A 372 17.61 6.13 -9.31
N GLU A 373 18.88 6.27 -9.70
CA GLU A 373 19.23 6.64 -11.07
C GLU A 373 18.89 5.53 -12.06
N LEU A 374 19.18 4.27 -11.69
CA LEU A 374 18.79 3.11 -12.48
C LEU A 374 17.26 3.02 -12.63
N GLU A 375 16.51 3.25 -11.55
CA GLU A 375 15.05 3.29 -11.53
C GLU A 375 14.52 4.31 -12.54
N ARG A 376 14.97 5.57 -12.50
CA ARG A 376 14.53 6.63 -13.42
C ARG A 376 14.74 6.23 -14.87
N THR A 377 15.90 5.65 -15.19
CA THR A 377 16.21 5.21 -16.56
C THR A 377 15.23 4.13 -17.03
N MET A 378 15.06 3.06 -16.24
CA MET A 378 14.19 1.94 -16.60
C MET A 378 12.71 2.36 -16.67
N SER A 379 12.29 3.20 -15.73
CA SER A 379 10.92 3.70 -15.63
C SER A 379 10.55 4.57 -16.83
N ARG A 380 11.46 5.46 -17.26
CA ARG A 380 11.30 6.25 -18.48
C ARG A 380 11.22 5.37 -19.73
N GLU A 381 12.16 4.42 -19.90
CA GLU A 381 12.17 3.48 -21.02
C GLU A 381 10.87 2.66 -21.11
N TYR A 382 10.29 2.30 -19.96
CA TYR A 382 9.02 1.59 -19.94
C TYR A 382 7.87 2.48 -20.43
N ARG A 383 7.81 3.75 -20.02
CA ARG A 383 6.79 4.71 -20.47
C ARG A 383 6.91 5.03 -21.95
N GLU A 384 8.13 5.18 -22.45
CA GLU A 384 8.39 5.47 -23.88
C GLU A 384 7.79 4.42 -24.82
N ARG A 385 7.59 3.16 -24.37
CA ARG A 385 6.94 2.10 -25.18
C ARG A 385 5.50 2.39 -25.55
N PHE A 386 4.82 3.24 -24.80
CA PHE A 386 3.43 3.62 -25.05
C PHE A 386 3.30 4.78 -26.06
N VAL A 387 4.37 5.50 -26.34
CA VAL A 387 4.35 6.64 -27.26
C VAL A 387 4.00 6.15 -28.68
N GLY A 388 3.02 6.81 -29.31
CA GLY A 388 2.49 6.44 -30.61
C GLY A 388 1.41 5.35 -30.57
N SER A 389 1.05 4.83 -29.40
CA SER A 389 -0.02 3.84 -29.24
C SER A 389 -1.32 4.45 -28.70
N ARG A 390 -2.42 3.73 -28.88
CA ARG A 390 -3.69 4.01 -28.20
C ARG A 390 -3.68 3.33 -26.85
N ILE A 391 -4.09 4.08 -25.81
CA ILE A 391 -4.11 3.62 -24.44
C ILE A 391 -5.43 3.97 -23.76
N LEU A 392 -5.90 3.10 -22.86
CA LEU A 392 -7.06 3.33 -22.03
C LEU A 392 -6.63 4.05 -20.74
N VAL A 393 -7.18 5.23 -20.47
CA VAL A 393 -6.90 6.02 -19.27
C VAL A 393 -8.16 6.15 -18.43
N LEU A 394 -8.10 5.78 -17.14
CA LEU A 394 -9.10 6.14 -16.14
C LEU A 394 -8.68 7.49 -15.55
N PHE A 395 -9.46 8.54 -15.80
CA PHE A 395 -9.20 9.87 -15.28
C PHE A 395 -9.63 10.03 -13.82
N GLU A 396 -8.85 10.79 -13.05
CA GLU A 396 -8.98 10.88 -11.60
C GLU A 396 -9.09 12.31 -11.08
N GLU A 397 -8.13 13.16 -11.39
CA GLU A 397 -8.04 14.50 -10.79
C GLU A 397 -7.47 15.52 -11.78
N GLU A 398 -7.78 16.78 -11.51
CA GLU A 398 -7.13 17.90 -12.19
C GLU A 398 -5.82 18.26 -11.48
N THR A 399 -4.80 18.58 -12.28
CA THR A 399 -3.49 18.98 -11.74
C THR A 399 -2.88 20.06 -12.61
N GLU A 400 -2.35 21.11 -12.00
CA GLU A 400 -1.57 22.11 -12.70
C GLU A 400 -0.11 21.68 -12.81
N ILE A 401 0.41 21.60 -14.06
CA ILE A 401 1.81 21.22 -14.35
C ILE A 401 2.40 22.29 -15.29
N GLY A 402 3.42 23.00 -14.82
CA GLY A 402 4.10 24.03 -15.63
C GLY A 402 3.19 25.15 -16.10
N GLY A 403 2.23 25.58 -15.30
CA GLY A 403 1.29 26.65 -15.61
C GLY A 403 0.14 26.25 -16.56
N LYS A 404 -0.04 24.96 -16.80
CA LYS A 404 -1.15 24.40 -17.59
C LYS A 404 -1.93 23.38 -16.80
N TRP A 405 -3.24 23.33 -16.99
CA TRP A 405 -4.12 22.36 -16.36
C TRP A 405 -4.24 21.08 -17.19
N TYR A 406 -4.21 19.97 -16.52
CA TYR A 406 -4.33 18.65 -17.10
C TYR A 406 -5.32 17.81 -16.30
N MET A 407 -6.10 16.98 -16.99
CA MET A 407 -6.78 15.86 -16.36
C MET A 407 -5.82 14.68 -16.27
N ILE A 408 -5.54 14.24 -15.06
CA ILE A 408 -4.60 13.14 -14.78
C ILE A 408 -5.38 11.84 -14.59
N GLY A 409 -4.81 10.75 -15.09
CA GLY A 409 -5.36 9.42 -14.91
C GLY A 409 -4.30 8.34 -15.03
N HIS A 410 -4.72 7.09 -14.96
CA HIS A 410 -3.82 5.94 -15.06
C HIS A 410 -4.31 4.91 -16.09
N THR A 411 -3.34 4.28 -16.76
CA THR A 411 -3.59 3.13 -17.63
C THR A 411 -3.82 1.85 -16.81
N PRO A 412 -4.25 0.73 -17.43
CA PRO A 412 -4.28 -0.57 -16.78
C PRO A 412 -2.92 -0.99 -16.19
N GLN A 413 -1.81 -0.64 -16.85
CA GLN A 413 -0.43 -0.86 -16.39
C GLN A 413 0.01 0.13 -15.28
N TYR A 414 -0.89 1.01 -14.83
CA TYR A 414 -0.62 2.02 -13.81
C TYR A 414 0.33 3.15 -14.28
N VAL A 415 0.48 3.32 -15.59
CA VAL A 415 1.23 4.46 -16.13
C VAL A 415 0.39 5.71 -16.01
N ARG A 416 0.97 6.76 -15.44
CA ARG A 416 0.33 8.06 -15.29
C ARG A 416 0.24 8.77 -16.63
N ALA A 417 -0.94 9.28 -16.97
CA ALA A 417 -1.21 9.99 -18.22
C ALA A 417 -1.90 11.33 -17.97
N ALA A 418 -1.59 12.32 -18.77
CA ALA A 418 -2.09 13.68 -18.66
C ALA A 418 -2.72 14.14 -19.98
N LEU A 419 -4.01 14.48 -19.95
CA LEU A 419 -4.74 15.14 -21.03
C LEU A 419 -4.75 16.64 -20.80
N PRO A 420 -4.23 17.48 -21.71
CA PRO A 420 -4.35 18.92 -21.58
C PRO A 420 -5.82 19.35 -21.51
N LEU A 421 -6.14 20.22 -20.56
CA LEU A 421 -7.49 20.79 -20.45
C LEU A 421 -7.56 22.08 -21.28
N GLU A 422 -8.48 22.11 -22.22
CA GLU A 422 -8.78 23.27 -23.05
C GLU A 422 -10.02 24.02 -22.52
N ASP A 423 -10.17 25.29 -22.90
CA ASP A 423 -11.34 26.10 -22.54
C ASP A 423 -12.62 25.45 -23.10
N GLY A 424 -13.61 25.26 -22.24
CA GLY A 424 -14.91 24.68 -22.61
C GLY A 424 -15.01 23.15 -22.41
N MET A 425 -13.95 22.47 -21.98
CA MET A 425 -14.05 21.05 -21.55
C MET A 425 -14.79 20.94 -20.22
N ASP A 426 -15.76 20.03 -20.17
CA ASP A 426 -16.42 19.68 -18.91
C ASP A 426 -15.53 18.76 -18.07
N ARG A 427 -14.93 19.34 -17.04
CA ARG A 427 -13.93 18.71 -16.19
C ARG A 427 -14.56 17.66 -15.27
N GLU A 428 -15.76 17.94 -14.75
CA GLU A 428 -16.49 17.00 -13.89
C GLU A 428 -16.92 15.76 -14.68
N GLU A 429 -17.26 15.95 -15.97
CA GLU A 429 -17.61 14.84 -16.85
C GLU A 429 -16.44 13.91 -17.17
N LEU A 430 -15.18 14.39 -17.13
CA LEU A 430 -13.99 13.58 -17.39
C LEU A 430 -13.60 12.69 -16.19
N ALA A 431 -13.78 13.18 -14.97
CA ALA A 431 -13.41 12.43 -13.77
C ALA A 431 -14.22 11.11 -13.66
N GLY A 432 -13.54 10.01 -13.38
CA GLY A 432 -14.16 8.68 -13.30
C GLY A 432 -14.44 8.00 -14.64
N ARG A 433 -14.16 8.65 -15.78
CA ARG A 433 -14.30 8.03 -17.10
C ARG A 433 -13.05 7.27 -17.51
N ILE A 434 -13.28 6.15 -18.21
CA ILE A 434 -12.25 5.43 -18.94
C ILE A 434 -12.35 5.83 -20.41
N MET A 435 -11.26 6.37 -20.95
CA MET A 435 -11.21 6.83 -22.34
C MET A 435 -10.02 6.23 -23.08
N GLU A 436 -10.23 5.94 -24.36
CA GLU A 436 -9.14 5.55 -25.27
C GLU A 436 -8.56 6.80 -25.91
N LEU A 437 -7.24 6.99 -25.78
CA LEU A 437 -6.52 8.19 -26.19
C LEU A 437 -5.21 7.82 -26.86
N SER A 438 -4.67 8.72 -27.68
CA SER A 438 -3.36 8.58 -28.30
C SER A 438 -2.28 9.10 -27.35
N ALA A 439 -1.26 8.30 -27.06
CA ALA A 439 -0.08 8.74 -26.32
C ALA A 439 0.87 9.48 -27.25
N SER A 440 0.91 10.82 -27.18
CA SER A 440 1.64 11.67 -28.12
C SER A 440 3.11 11.90 -27.73
N GLY A 441 3.51 11.56 -26.50
CA GLY A 441 4.87 11.73 -26.01
C GLY A 441 4.94 11.65 -24.49
N LEU A 442 6.07 12.08 -23.92
CA LEU A 442 6.22 12.31 -22.50
C LEU A 442 5.94 13.77 -22.18
N LEU A 443 5.12 14.04 -21.15
CA LEU A 443 4.95 15.38 -20.60
C LEU A 443 6.17 15.76 -19.73
N ASN A 444 6.67 14.78 -18.99
CA ASN A 444 7.91 14.80 -18.21
C ASN A 444 8.38 13.35 -18.02
N ASP A 445 9.44 13.11 -17.23
CA ASP A 445 9.98 11.77 -17.03
C ASP A 445 9.00 10.78 -16.36
N GLU A 446 7.91 11.28 -15.74
CA GLU A 446 6.96 10.46 -14.96
C GLU A 446 5.58 10.31 -15.62
N ILE A 447 5.25 11.16 -16.62
CA ILE A 447 3.87 11.29 -17.10
C ILE A 447 3.84 11.23 -18.64
N LEU A 448 3.00 10.36 -19.20
CA LEU A 448 2.65 10.36 -20.61
C LEU A 448 1.74 11.56 -20.94
N LYS A 449 2.00 12.25 -22.03
CA LYS A 449 1.07 13.19 -22.63
C LYS A 449 0.12 12.43 -23.54
N VAL A 450 -1.18 12.65 -23.37
CA VAL A 450 -2.21 12.04 -24.21
C VAL A 450 -3.08 13.10 -24.86
N GLU A 451 -3.70 12.74 -25.99
CA GLU A 451 -4.60 13.60 -26.75
C GLU A 451 -5.73 12.79 -27.36
N PHE A 452 -6.82 13.44 -27.73
CA PHE A 452 -7.90 12.79 -28.46
C PHE A 452 -7.40 12.30 -29.82
N SER A 453 -7.84 11.10 -30.22
CA SER A 453 -7.45 10.43 -31.48
C SER A 453 -8.13 11.03 -32.67
#